data_01cb4c0234fe046082f09b6715168000
#
_entry.id   01cb4c0234fe046082f09b6715168000
#
_cell.length_a   1.000
_cell.length_b   1.000
_cell.length_c   1.000
_cell.angle_alpha   90.00
_cell.angle_beta   90.00
_cell.angle_gamma   90.00
#
_symmetry.space_group_name_H-M   'P 1'
#
loop_
_entity.id
_entity.type
_entity.pdbx_description
1 polymer ?
#
loop_
_entity_poly.entity_id
_entity_poly.type
_entity_poly.pdbx_seq_one_letter_code
_entity_poly.pdbx_strand_id
1 'polypeptide(L)'
;MDAFRVTILGARGSVPVSAPEYARYGGATTSVLVQAGGMNIVLDAGTGILRLPPEVLDDPALTLLLTHAHLDHINGLSMCPYVMGPDNTLDIYAAKQDGADIADVLHKLYSPPVWPVTPDRFSAALRFHALPDAFAVGGVQVKTMAGVHPGGVQIFRLNCGGKRIVFATDFTLTDAIRPAVVDFAGDCDLLLCDGQYSDEEFQTRSGFGHNTWKTAAQLGVDCGAVRTRIVHHDPSHNDLRLDAAAAEVHSIDPNCEFAREGEVIAL
;
A
#
# COMPACT_ATOMS: atom_id res chain seq x y z
N MET A 1 7.35 -17.29 18.51
CA MET A 1 7.70 -16.47 17.32
C MET A 1 6.48 -15.62 17.04
N ASP A 2 6.61 -14.30 17.08
CA ASP A 2 5.49 -13.41 16.81
C ASP A 2 5.04 -13.65 15.38
N ALA A 3 3.73 -13.85 15.18
CA ALA A 3 3.16 -14.15 13.88
C ALA A 3 3.40 -12.97 12.93
N PHE A 4 3.91 -13.23 11.71
CA PHE A 4 3.93 -12.24 10.65
C PHE A 4 2.53 -12.19 10.04
N ARG A 5 1.82 -11.09 10.26
CA ARG A 5 0.44 -10.88 9.82
C ARG A 5 0.35 -9.65 8.92
N VAL A 6 -0.41 -9.76 7.85
CA VAL A 6 -0.72 -8.65 6.94
C VAL A 6 -2.23 -8.48 6.89
N THR A 7 -2.72 -7.28 7.13
CA THR A 7 -4.15 -6.94 7.05
C THR A 7 -4.36 -5.89 5.96
N ILE A 8 -5.22 -6.18 5.00
CA ILE A 8 -5.61 -5.24 3.94
C ILE A 8 -6.65 -4.29 4.54
N LEU A 9 -6.27 -3.06 4.85
CA LEU A 9 -7.18 -2.04 5.38
C LEU A 9 -7.95 -1.32 4.28
N GLY A 10 -7.37 -1.20 3.10
CA GLY A 10 -7.97 -0.67 1.89
C GLY A 10 -7.20 -1.13 0.66
N ALA A 11 -7.91 -1.49 -0.40
CA ALA A 11 -7.35 -2.00 -1.64
C ALA A 11 -7.82 -1.23 -2.88
N ARG A 12 -8.61 -0.17 -2.72
CA ARG A 12 -9.11 0.66 -3.81
C ARG A 12 -8.08 1.69 -4.23
N GLY A 13 -7.98 1.94 -5.53
CA GLY A 13 -7.12 2.97 -6.11
C GLY A 13 -7.83 4.30 -6.34
N SER A 14 -7.06 5.35 -6.51
CA SER A 14 -7.43 6.69 -6.97
C SER A 14 -8.43 7.45 -6.08
N VAL A 15 -9.61 6.90 -5.79
CA VAL A 15 -10.64 7.51 -4.94
C VAL A 15 -11.43 6.44 -4.19
N PRO A 16 -11.91 6.74 -2.98
CA PRO A 16 -12.76 5.80 -2.26
C PRO A 16 -14.14 5.69 -2.93
N VAL A 17 -14.73 4.50 -2.86
CA VAL A 17 -16.09 4.23 -3.35
C VAL A 17 -16.96 3.70 -2.20
N SER A 18 -18.27 3.97 -2.27
CA SER A 18 -19.20 3.54 -1.23
C SER A 18 -20.55 3.23 -1.85
N ALA A 19 -20.78 1.93 -2.15
CA ALA A 19 -22.08 1.41 -2.58
C ALA A 19 -22.13 -0.10 -2.34
N PRO A 20 -23.32 -0.72 -2.28
CA PRO A 20 -23.48 -2.16 -2.01
C PRO A 20 -22.71 -3.06 -2.97
N GLU A 21 -22.52 -2.65 -4.21
CA GLU A 21 -21.81 -3.37 -5.25
C GLU A 21 -20.28 -3.40 -5.08
N TYR A 22 -19.73 -2.75 -4.05
CA TYR A 22 -18.30 -2.77 -3.68
C TYR A 22 -18.05 -3.44 -2.33
N ALA A 23 -19.07 -4.02 -1.71
CA ALA A 23 -19.01 -4.50 -0.33
C ALA A 23 -18.05 -5.68 -0.13
N ARG A 24 -17.78 -6.49 -1.17
CA ARG A 24 -16.94 -7.68 -1.09
C ARG A 24 -15.45 -7.37 -1.15
N TYR A 25 -15.05 -6.50 -2.08
CA TYR A 25 -13.65 -6.11 -2.23
C TYR A 25 -13.30 -4.84 -1.45
N GLY A 26 -14.33 -4.11 -1.03
CA GLY A 26 -14.16 -2.88 -0.25
C GLY A 26 -14.02 -1.64 -1.10
N GLY A 27 -14.18 -0.49 -0.45
CA GLY A 27 -14.15 0.82 -1.10
C GLY A 27 -13.12 1.78 -0.53
N ALA A 28 -12.37 1.40 0.50
CA ALA A 28 -11.33 2.26 1.08
C ALA A 28 -10.05 2.24 0.22
N THR A 29 -9.42 3.41 0.10
CA THR A 29 -8.18 3.54 -0.66
C THR A 29 -6.99 2.95 0.10
N THR A 30 -5.91 2.76 -0.63
CA THR A 30 -4.74 1.95 -0.29
C THR A 30 -4.21 2.20 1.11
N SER A 31 -4.25 1.15 1.94
CA SER A 31 -3.57 1.07 3.22
C SER A 31 -3.44 -0.40 3.65
N VAL A 32 -2.27 -0.80 4.14
CA VAL A 32 -2.00 -2.16 4.57
C VAL A 32 -1.30 -2.13 5.93
N LEU A 33 -1.80 -2.91 6.90
CA LEU A 33 -1.15 -3.08 8.20
C LEU A 33 -0.28 -4.34 8.18
N VAL A 34 0.98 -4.20 8.56
CA VAL A 34 1.93 -5.29 8.77
C VAL A 34 2.27 -5.37 10.25
N GLN A 35 2.02 -6.53 10.85
CA GLN A 35 2.36 -6.83 12.25
C GLN A 35 3.41 -7.95 12.24
N ALA A 36 4.65 -7.62 12.62
CA ALA A 36 5.78 -8.56 12.60
C ALA A 36 6.86 -8.13 13.59
N GLY A 37 7.51 -9.10 14.25
CA GLY A 37 8.62 -8.83 15.18
C GLY A 37 8.25 -7.87 16.31
N GLY A 38 7.00 -7.88 16.77
CA GLY A 38 6.49 -6.97 17.80
C GLY A 38 6.24 -5.54 17.32
N MET A 39 6.29 -5.28 16.01
CA MET A 39 6.09 -3.95 15.43
C MET A 39 4.79 -3.87 14.65
N ASN A 40 4.16 -2.69 14.71
CA ASN A 40 3.06 -2.29 13.85
C ASN A 40 3.57 -1.32 12.77
N ILE A 41 3.46 -1.70 11.49
CA ILE A 41 3.89 -0.92 10.34
C ILE A 41 2.70 -0.76 9.40
N VAL A 42 2.36 0.46 9.02
CA VAL A 42 1.34 0.76 8.01
C VAL A 42 2.03 1.12 6.71
N LEU A 43 1.58 0.54 5.61
CA LEU A 43 1.99 0.86 4.26
C LEU A 43 0.87 1.70 3.64
N ASP A 44 1.14 2.95 3.35
CA ASP A 44 0.24 4.00 2.89
C ASP A 44 -0.92 4.35 3.84
N ALA A 45 -1.36 5.60 3.78
CA ALA A 45 -2.37 6.21 4.63
C ALA A 45 -3.59 6.70 3.84
N GLY A 46 -4.04 5.91 2.85
CA GLY A 46 -5.33 6.10 2.21
C GLY A 46 -6.47 5.94 3.21
N THR A 47 -7.71 6.05 2.77
CA THR A 47 -8.88 5.96 3.68
C THR A 47 -8.97 4.63 4.43
N GLY A 48 -8.26 3.59 3.96
CA GLY A 48 -8.13 2.32 4.68
C GLY A 48 -7.55 2.45 6.08
N ILE A 49 -6.64 3.40 6.33
CA ILE A 49 -6.01 3.62 7.64
C ILE A 49 -7.03 3.89 8.76
N LEU A 50 -8.23 4.33 8.42
CA LEU A 50 -9.33 4.55 9.39
C LEU A 50 -9.82 3.24 10.04
N ARG A 51 -9.37 2.10 9.54
CA ARG A 51 -9.73 0.74 10.02
C ARG A 51 -8.64 0.09 10.84
N LEU A 52 -7.66 0.86 11.31
CA LEU A 52 -6.66 0.34 12.25
C LEU A 52 -7.37 -0.33 13.43
N PRO A 53 -6.99 -1.57 13.78
CA PRO A 53 -7.65 -2.29 14.86
C PRO A 53 -7.28 -1.68 16.24
N PRO A 54 -8.13 -1.87 17.27
CA PRO A 54 -7.95 -1.26 18.58
C PRO A 54 -6.56 -1.51 19.19
N GLU A 55 -6.02 -2.72 19.07
CA GLU A 55 -4.70 -3.07 19.59
C GLU A 55 -3.55 -2.29 18.96
N VAL A 56 -3.72 -1.75 17.74
CA VAL A 56 -2.75 -0.85 17.10
C VAL A 56 -2.98 0.59 17.54
N LEU A 57 -4.24 0.98 17.77
CA LEU A 57 -4.57 2.33 18.25
C LEU A 57 -4.06 2.55 19.70
N ASP A 58 -3.98 1.47 20.49
CA ASP A 58 -3.48 1.48 21.87
C ASP A 58 -1.94 1.39 21.95
N ASP A 59 -1.24 1.12 20.83
CA ASP A 59 0.22 1.09 20.80
C ASP A 59 0.76 2.54 20.69
N PRO A 60 1.62 3.00 21.62
CA PRO A 60 2.13 4.37 21.60
C PRO A 60 3.07 4.67 20.41
N ALA A 61 3.53 3.65 19.68
CA ALA A 61 4.45 3.81 18.56
C ALA A 61 3.95 3.11 17.30
N LEU A 62 3.76 3.85 16.22
CA LEU A 62 3.37 3.36 14.90
C LEU A 62 4.34 3.86 13.83
N THR A 63 4.71 2.99 12.91
CA THR A 63 5.50 3.37 11.73
C THR A 63 4.61 3.40 10.49
N LEU A 64 4.68 4.50 9.73
CA LEU A 64 4.04 4.66 8.43
C LEU A 64 5.12 4.73 7.34
N LEU A 65 5.05 3.82 6.38
CA LEU A 65 5.87 3.84 5.17
C LEU A 65 4.99 4.30 4.01
N LEU A 66 5.32 5.43 3.41
CA LEU A 66 4.58 5.97 2.27
C LEU A 66 5.29 5.62 0.97
N THR A 67 4.57 4.98 0.05
CA THR A 67 5.07 4.69 -1.30
C THR A 67 5.27 5.97 -2.09
N HIS A 68 4.30 6.87 -2.02
CA HIS A 68 4.32 8.19 -2.64
C HIS A 68 3.20 9.08 -2.05
N ALA A 69 3.09 10.32 -2.52
CA ALA A 69 2.22 11.33 -1.94
C ALA A 69 0.96 11.63 -2.77
N HIS A 70 0.50 10.72 -3.63
CA HIS A 70 -0.79 10.89 -4.27
C HIS A 70 -1.92 10.84 -3.24
N LEU A 71 -3.01 11.52 -3.54
CA LEU A 71 -4.07 11.81 -2.57
C LEU A 71 -4.65 10.54 -1.93
N ASP A 72 -4.88 9.50 -2.69
CA ASP A 72 -5.45 8.23 -2.24
C ASP A 72 -4.53 7.39 -1.34
N HIS A 73 -3.25 7.79 -1.21
CA HIS A 73 -2.27 7.20 -0.29
C HIS A 73 -2.03 8.02 0.98
N ILE A 74 -2.61 9.22 1.08
CA ILE A 74 -2.41 10.11 2.24
C ILE A 74 -3.70 10.72 2.79
N ASN A 75 -4.85 10.61 2.09
CA ASN A 75 -6.09 11.29 2.45
C ASN A 75 -6.78 10.79 3.73
N GLY A 76 -6.43 9.60 4.21
CA GLY A 76 -6.97 9.04 5.45
C GLY A 76 -6.28 9.57 6.71
N LEU A 77 -5.06 10.09 6.59
CA LEU A 77 -4.21 10.39 7.75
C LEU A 77 -4.85 11.37 8.73
N SER A 78 -5.44 12.47 8.25
CA SER A 78 -5.98 13.52 9.11
C SER A 78 -7.18 13.10 9.96
N MET A 79 -7.88 12.04 9.57
CA MET A 79 -9.02 11.49 10.31
C MET A 79 -8.71 10.13 10.96
N CYS A 80 -7.47 9.66 10.83
CA CYS A 80 -7.03 8.43 11.49
C CYS A 80 -7.13 8.59 13.01
N PRO A 81 -7.84 7.70 13.73
CA PRO A 81 -7.95 7.80 15.19
C PRO A 81 -6.59 7.83 15.91
N TYR A 82 -5.57 7.19 15.31
CA TYR A 82 -4.22 7.17 15.87
C TYR A 82 -3.62 8.56 16.06
N VAL A 83 -3.82 9.48 15.11
CA VAL A 83 -3.26 10.85 15.20
C VAL A 83 -4.00 11.75 16.21
N MET A 84 -5.10 11.26 16.77
CA MET A 84 -5.85 11.95 17.83
C MET A 84 -5.37 11.59 19.25
N GLY A 85 -4.52 10.54 19.40
CA GLY A 85 -3.98 10.11 20.68
C GLY A 85 -2.80 10.99 21.12
N PRO A 86 -2.89 11.71 22.27
CA PRO A 86 -1.84 12.64 22.70
C PRO A 86 -0.52 11.96 23.12
N ASP A 87 -0.59 10.67 23.49
CA ASP A 87 0.57 9.88 23.87
C ASP A 87 1.19 9.10 22.71
N ASN A 88 0.60 9.22 21.51
CA ASN A 88 1.02 8.48 20.32
C ASN A 88 2.17 9.17 19.58
N THR A 89 3.04 8.36 19.01
CA THR A 89 4.08 8.80 18.08
C THR A 89 3.92 8.07 16.75
N LEU A 90 3.88 8.82 15.65
CA LEU A 90 3.83 8.29 14.30
C LEU A 90 5.13 8.65 13.56
N ASP A 91 5.98 7.65 13.34
CA ASP A 91 7.19 7.78 12.53
C ASP A 91 6.84 7.56 11.06
N ILE A 92 6.99 8.62 10.23
CA ILE A 92 6.61 8.62 8.80
C ILE A 92 7.87 8.62 7.94
N TYR A 93 8.07 7.57 7.17
CA TYR A 93 9.15 7.43 6.21
C TYR A 93 8.63 7.63 4.80
N ALA A 94 9.20 8.56 4.05
CA ALA A 94 8.84 8.82 2.67
C ALA A 94 10.03 9.33 1.85
N ALA A 95 10.06 9.02 0.56
CA ALA A 95 10.95 9.67 -0.39
C ALA A 95 10.44 11.08 -0.72
N LYS A 96 11.33 11.95 -1.21
CA LYS A 96 10.90 13.25 -1.75
C LYS A 96 10.02 13.04 -2.97
N GLN A 97 8.97 13.87 -3.06
CA GLN A 97 8.06 13.88 -4.19
C GLN A 97 8.22 15.20 -4.94
N ASP A 98 8.63 15.14 -6.22
CA ASP A 98 8.93 16.34 -7.01
C ASP A 98 9.83 17.36 -6.28
N GLY A 99 10.79 16.84 -5.49
CA GLY A 99 11.72 17.64 -4.69
C GLY A 99 11.17 18.13 -3.34
N ALA A 100 9.87 17.96 -3.04
CA ALA A 100 9.26 18.32 -1.77
C ALA A 100 9.40 17.19 -0.74
N ASP A 101 9.62 17.56 0.52
CA ASP A 101 9.55 16.62 1.64
C ASP A 101 8.09 16.32 2.00
N ILE A 102 7.82 15.11 2.50
CA ILE A 102 6.46 14.70 2.85
C ILE A 102 5.81 15.60 3.91
N ALA A 103 6.59 16.17 4.81
CA ALA A 103 6.09 17.15 5.77
C ALA A 103 5.47 18.37 5.07
N ASP A 104 6.14 18.91 4.06
CA ASP A 104 5.65 20.07 3.28
C ASP A 104 4.40 19.70 2.49
N VAL A 105 4.37 18.49 1.89
CA VAL A 105 3.19 18.00 1.16
C VAL A 105 1.98 17.87 2.08
N LEU A 106 2.15 17.26 3.25
CA LEU A 106 1.05 17.09 4.23
C LEU A 106 0.59 18.45 4.79
N HIS A 107 1.50 19.39 5.06
CA HIS A 107 1.13 20.75 5.49
C HIS A 107 0.36 21.51 4.42
N LYS A 108 0.74 21.31 3.15
CA LYS A 108 0.02 21.94 2.03
C LYS A 108 -1.38 21.34 1.85
N LEU A 109 -1.51 20.01 1.97
CA LEU A 109 -2.79 19.32 1.85
C LEU A 109 -3.71 19.65 3.03
N TYR A 110 -3.20 19.50 4.26
CA TYR A 110 -3.94 19.70 5.50
C TYR A 110 -3.69 21.10 6.03
N SER A 111 -4.31 22.08 5.40
CA SER A 111 -4.28 23.51 5.80
C SER A 111 -5.52 24.24 5.31
N PRO A 112 -5.92 25.33 5.98
CA PRO A 112 -7.01 26.18 5.50
C PRO A 112 -6.72 26.72 4.08
N PRO A 113 -7.74 26.83 3.21
CA PRO A 113 -9.15 26.53 3.44
C PRO A 113 -9.53 25.06 3.17
N VAL A 114 -8.59 24.19 2.74
CA VAL A 114 -8.87 22.78 2.37
C VAL A 114 -9.13 21.93 3.60
N TRP A 115 -8.33 22.11 4.66
CA TRP A 115 -8.47 21.42 5.93
C TRP A 115 -8.41 22.40 7.10
N PRO A 116 -9.19 22.22 8.18
CA PRO A 116 -9.30 23.23 9.23
C PRO A 116 -8.03 23.40 10.08
N VAL A 117 -7.19 22.38 10.17
CA VAL A 117 -5.97 22.38 11.00
C VAL A 117 -4.78 21.81 10.24
N THR A 118 -3.58 22.27 10.57
CA THR A 118 -2.33 21.72 10.05
C THR A 118 -1.88 20.48 10.82
N PRO A 119 -0.99 19.64 10.27
CA PRO A 119 -0.44 18.46 10.95
C PRO A 119 0.18 18.75 12.33
N ASP A 120 0.76 19.95 12.53
CA ASP A 120 1.31 20.38 13.84
C ASP A 120 0.26 20.45 14.95
N ARG A 121 -1.02 20.42 14.60
CA ARG A 121 -2.15 20.47 15.54
C ARG A 121 -2.75 19.10 15.81
N PHE A 122 -2.23 18.06 15.20
CA PHE A 122 -2.61 16.70 15.56
C PHE A 122 -2.12 16.41 16.99
N SER A 123 -2.85 15.56 17.72
CA SER A 123 -2.49 15.26 19.10
C SER A 123 -1.27 14.37 19.18
N ALA A 124 -1.12 13.41 18.26
CA ALA A 124 0.04 12.56 18.16
C ALA A 124 1.29 13.34 17.70
N ALA A 125 2.46 12.93 18.20
CA ALA A 125 3.73 13.42 17.70
C ALA A 125 4.04 12.81 16.31
N LEU A 126 4.07 13.65 15.25
CA LEU A 126 4.49 13.22 13.92
C LEU A 126 6.00 13.43 13.77
N ARG A 127 6.72 12.37 13.38
CA ARG A 127 8.16 12.41 13.10
C ARG A 127 8.40 12.04 11.64
N PHE A 128 8.98 12.95 10.88
CA PHE A 128 9.23 12.77 9.46
C PHE A 128 10.68 12.34 9.22
N HIS A 129 10.85 11.26 8.45
CA HIS A 129 12.15 10.67 8.12
C HIS A 129 12.30 10.58 6.61
N ALA A 130 13.49 10.94 6.11
CA ALA A 130 13.86 10.60 4.74
C ALA A 130 13.91 9.07 4.61
N LEU A 131 13.42 8.55 3.48
CA LEU A 131 13.38 7.11 3.23
C LEU A 131 14.76 6.59 2.80
N PRO A 132 15.42 5.70 3.58
CA PRO A 132 16.66 5.06 3.16
C PRO A 132 16.40 3.89 2.21
N ASP A 133 17.40 3.48 1.41
CA ASP A 133 17.33 2.27 0.56
C ASP A 133 17.17 0.98 1.38
N ALA A 134 17.70 0.96 2.62
CA ALA A 134 17.55 -0.13 3.56
C ALA A 134 17.66 0.37 5.01
N PHE A 135 16.77 -0.11 5.87
CA PHE A 135 16.73 0.20 7.31
C PHE A 135 15.97 -0.87 8.09
N ALA A 136 15.85 -0.70 9.40
CA ALA A 136 15.10 -1.60 10.26
C ALA A 136 14.07 -0.83 11.09
N VAL A 137 12.88 -1.43 11.25
CA VAL A 137 11.86 -1.02 12.21
C VAL A 137 11.73 -2.16 13.22
N GLY A 138 12.33 -2.00 14.40
CA GLY A 138 12.48 -3.09 15.34
C GLY A 138 13.15 -4.31 14.71
N GLY A 139 12.50 -5.47 14.76
CA GLY A 139 12.98 -6.72 14.15
C GLY A 139 12.70 -6.86 12.65
N VAL A 140 12.01 -5.89 12.03
CA VAL A 140 11.62 -5.92 10.61
C VAL A 140 12.66 -5.20 9.77
N GLN A 141 13.28 -5.92 8.82
CA GLN A 141 14.20 -5.33 7.84
C GLN A 141 13.39 -4.80 6.66
N VAL A 142 13.55 -3.53 6.34
CA VAL A 142 12.89 -2.85 5.22
C VAL A 142 13.92 -2.55 4.15
N LYS A 143 13.60 -2.85 2.90
CA LYS A 143 14.32 -2.40 1.70
C LYS A 143 13.35 -1.68 0.79
N THR A 144 13.89 -0.71 0.02
CA THR A 144 13.11 0.08 -0.93
C THR A 144 13.70 0.00 -2.32
N MET A 145 12.86 0.17 -3.32
CA MET A 145 13.24 0.26 -4.71
C MET A 145 12.31 1.25 -5.42
N ALA A 146 12.87 2.13 -6.24
CA ALA A 146 12.07 3.04 -7.04
C ALA A 146 11.30 2.30 -8.13
N GLY A 147 10.01 2.60 -8.25
CA GLY A 147 9.13 2.17 -9.34
C GLY A 147 8.93 3.27 -10.39
N VAL A 148 8.26 2.94 -11.49
CA VAL A 148 7.90 3.87 -12.57
C VAL A 148 6.46 4.32 -12.39
N HIS A 149 6.27 5.55 -11.95
CA HIS A 149 4.96 6.19 -11.71
C HIS A 149 5.09 7.71 -11.91
N PRO A 150 4.05 8.43 -12.35
CA PRO A 150 4.07 9.89 -12.38
C PRO A 150 4.37 10.49 -11.00
N GLY A 151 5.38 11.35 -10.89
CA GLY A 151 5.87 11.88 -9.62
C GLY A 151 6.81 10.95 -8.82
N GLY A 152 6.95 9.68 -9.23
CA GLY A 152 7.78 8.67 -8.55
C GLY A 152 7.01 7.87 -7.49
N VAL A 153 7.47 6.64 -7.25
CA VAL A 153 6.89 5.71 -6.27
C VAL A 153 7.98 4.81 -5.69
N GLN A 154 7.79 4.32 -4.47
CA GLN A 154 8.68 3.35 -3.82
C GLN A 154 7.97 2.00 -3.66
N ILE A 155 8.65 0.94 -4.05
CA ILE A 155 8.28 -0.45 -3.77
C ILE A 155 8.96 -0.85 -2.46
N PHE A 156 8.22 -1.43 -1.52
CA PHE A 156 8.75 -1.87 -0.23
C PHE A 156 8.89 -3.38 -0.17
N ARG A 157 10.01 -3.85 0.41
CA ARG A 157 10.20 -5.23 0.80
C ARG A 157 10.48 -5.30 2.30
N LEU A 158 9.63 -6.05 3.04
CA LEU A 158 9.76 -6.24 4.47
C LEU A 158 10.10 -7.70 4.77
N ASN A 159 11.13 -7.91 5.61
CA ASN A 159 11.56 -9.25 6.02
C ASN A 159 11.60 -9.34 7.56
N CYS A 160 11.04 -10.40 8.11
CA CYS A 160 11.10 -10.71 9.54
C CYS A 160 10.89 -12.21 9.77
N GLY A 161 11.69 -12.82 10.65
CA GLY A 161 11.53 -14.22 11.02
C GLY A 161 11.62 -15.23 9.86
N GLY A 162 12.36 -14.93 8.81
CA GLY A 162 12.46 -15.75 7.60
C GLY A 162 11.31 -15.56 6.60
N LYS A 163 10.32 -14.73 6.92
CA LYS A 163 9.20 -14.36 6.06
C LYS A 163 9.48 -13.07 5.31
N ARG A 164 8.89 -12.95 4.11
CA ARG A 164 9.09 -11.82 3.19
C ARG A 164 7.79 -11.39 2.57
N ILE A 165 7.50 -10.11 2.63
CA ILE A 165 6.43 -9.48 1.84
C ILE A 165 7.01 -8.42 0.92
N VAL A 166 6.35 -8.21 -0.22
CA VAL A 166 6.63 -7.10 -1.13
C VAL A 166 5.35 -6.33 -1.39
N PHE A 167 5.42 -5.02 -1.26
CA PHE A 167 4.33 -4.09 -1.54
C PHE A 167 4.73 -3.22 -2.72
N ALA A 168 4.11 -3.48 -3.86
CA ALA A 168 4.39 -2.88 -5.15
C ALA A 168 3.10 -2.32 -5.77
N THR A 169 2.59 -1.24 -5.18
CA THR A 169 1.43 -0.50 -5.69
C THR A 169 1.88 0.65 -6.58
N ASP A 170 0.99 1.13 -7.45
CA ASP A 170 1.16 2.36 -8.23
C ASP A 170 2.46 2.41 -9.03
N PHE A 171 2.72 1.40 -9.82
CA PHE A 171 3.87 1.39 -10.71
C PHE A 171 3.55 0.70 -12.04
N THR A 172 4.19 1.12 -13.11
CA THR A 172 4.15 0.42 -14.39
C THR A 172 5.34 -0.54 -14.50
N LEU A 173 5.08 -1.82 -14.64
CA LEU A 173 6.11 -2.84 -14.89
C LEU A 173 6.53 -2.80 -16.36
N THR A 174 7.51 -1.96 -16.66
CA THR A 174 8.10 -1.89 -18.01
C THR A 174 9.16 -2.98 -18.20
N ASP A 175 9.48 -3.33 -19.45
CA ASP A 175 10.54 -4.31 -19.76
C ASP A 175 11.89 -3.89 -19.18
N ALA A 176 12.14 -2.58 -19.08
CA ALA A 176 13.39 -2.03 -18.55
C ALA A 176 13.58 -2.32 -17.05
N ILE A 177 12.52 -2.27 -16.25
CA ILE A 177 12.63 -2.49 -14.78
C ILE A 177 12.21 -3.89 -14.36
N ARG A 178 11.56 -4.68 -15.23
CA ARG A 178 11.07 -6.04 -14.89
C ARG A 178 12.15 -6.91 -14.24
N PRO A 179 13.38 -7.05 -14.78
CA PRO A 179 14.39 -7.90 -14.16
C PRO A 179 14.73 -7.48 -12.73
N ALA A 180 14.83 -6.17 -12.47
CA ALA A 180 15.14 -5.65 -11.14
C ALA A 180 13.96 -5.84 -10.16
N VAL A 181 12.71 -5.68 -10.62
CA VAL A 181 11.52 -5.92 -9.80
C VAL A 181 11.38 -7.40 -9.47
N VAL A 182 11.61 -8.29 -10.42
CA VAL A 182 11.58 -9.75 -10.21
C VAL A 182 12.64 -10.16 -9.18
N ASP A 183 13.88 -9.68 -9.29
CA ASP A 183 14.94 -9.93 -8.30
C ASP A 183 14.60 -9.37 -6.92
N PHE A 184 14.11 -8.14 -6.88
CA PHE A 184 13.72 -7.48 -5.62
C PHE A 184 12.58 -8.22 -4.92
N ALA A 185 11.60 -8.73 -5.66
CA ALA A 185 10.46 -9.48 -5.12
C ALA A 185 10.75 -10.98 -4.90
N GLY A 186 11.87 -11.48 -5.38
CA GLY A 186 12.20 -12.89 -5.47
C GLY A 186 11.87 -13.73 -4.24
N ASP A 187 11.17 -14.84 -4.43
CA ASP A 187 10.76 -15.84 -3.43
C ASP A 187 10.02 -15.21 -2.21
N CYS A 188 9.17 -14.21 -2.42
CA CYS A 188 8.39 -13.62 -1.33
C CYS A 188 7.23 -14.54 -0.93
N ASP A 189 6.88 -14.53 0.37
CA ASP A 189 5.71 -15.24 0.88
C ASP A 189 4.40 -14.58 0.45
N LEU A 190 4.42 -13.25 0.26
CA LEU A 190 3.29 -12.45 -0.21
C LEU A 190 3.77 -11.29 -1.08
N LEU A 191 3.25 -11.22 -2.30
CA LEU A 191 3.33 -10.07 -3.18
C LEU A 191 2.00 -9.33 -3.16
N LEU A 192 2.00 -8.06 -2.76
CA LEU A 192 0.90 -7.12 -2.96
C LEU A 192 1.25 -6.27 -4.18
N CYS A 193 0.53 -6.44 -5.29
CA CYS A 193 0.90 -5.84 -6.58
C CYS A 193 -0.23 -5.02 -7.19
N ASP A 194 0.10 -3.85 -7.73
CA ASP A 194 -0.80 -3.06 -8.57
C ASP A 194 -1.33 -3.89 -9.74
N GLY A 195 -2.63 -3.83 -9.95
CA GLY A 195 -3.30 -4.46 -11.09
C GLY A 195 -4.61 -3.76 -11.38
N GLN A 196 -4.56 -2.43 -11.59
CA GLN A 196 -5.73 -1.57 -11.69
C GLN A 196 -6.60 -1.90 -12.90
N TYR A 197 -6.00 -2.29 -14.03
CA TYR A 197 -6.70 -2.34 -15.32
C TYR A 197 -6.83 -3.75 -15.90
N SER A 198 -7.83 -3.90 -16.80
CA SER A 198 -7.80 -4.96 -17.80
C SER A 198 -6.81 -4.61 -18.92
N ASP A 199 -6.46 -5.59 -19.75
CA ASP A 199 -5.61 -5.34 -20.92
C ASP A 199 -6.26 -4.36 -21.91
N GLU A 200 -7.59 -4.38 -22.03
CA GLU A 200 -8.33 -3.46 -22.89
C GLU A 200 -8.28 -2.02 -22.38
N GLU A 201 -8.52 -1.82 -21.07
CA GLU A 201 -8.46 -0.50 -20.42
C GLU A 201 -7.05 0.08 -20.47
N PHE A 202 -6.03 -0.77 -20.31
CA PHE A 202 -4.64 -0.36 -20.34
C PHE A 202 -4.22 0.24 -21.67
N GLN A 203 -4.83 -0.16 -22.80
CA GLN A 203 -4.51 0.40 -24.13
C GLN A 203 -4.68 1.93 -24.19
N THR A 204 -5.62 2.47 -23.41
CA THR A 204 -5.89 3.92 -23.34
C THR A 204 -5.35 4.59 -22.10
N ARG A 205 -4.89 3.81 -21.11
CA ARG A 205 -4.49 4.29 -19.78
C ARG A 205 -3.04 3.94 -19.40
N SER A 206 -2.24 3.45 -20.34
CA SER A 206 -0.85 3.02 -20.11
C SER A 206 0.06 4.10 -19.50
N GLY A 207 -0.25 5.38 -19.70
CA GLY A 207 0.49 6.51 -19.14
C GLY A 207 0.10 6.90 -17.70
N PHE A 208 -0.88 6.22 -17.08
CA PHE A 208 -1.37 6.57 -15.74
C PHE A 208 -0.52 5.97 -14.61
N GLY A 209 0.44 5.08 -14.93
CA GLY A 209 1.41 4.60 -13.95
C GLY A 209 1.01 3.30 -13.26
N HIS A 210 0.15 2.46 -13.87
CA HIS A 210 -0.38 1.23 -13.28
C HIS A 210 -0.15 0.01 -14.17
N ASN A 211 -0.52 -1.17 -13.67
CA ASN A 211 -0.46 -2.44 -14.38
C ASN A 211 -1.85 -2.99 -14.72
N THR A 212 -1.86 -4.03 -15.58
CA THR A 212 -3.03 -4.87 -15.69
C THR A 212 -3.02 -5.96 -14.62
N TRP A 213 -4.20 -6.49 -14.26
CA TRP A 213 -4.27 -7.63 -13.33
C TRP A 213 -3.54 -8.86 -13.85
N LYS A 214 -3.45 -9.06 -15.17
CA LYS A 214 -2.66 -10.16 -15.77
C LYS A 214 -1.16 -9.93 -15.60
N THR A 215 -0.71 -8.67 -15.74
CA THR A 215 0.70 -8.30 -15.47
C THR A 215 1.06 -8.57 -14.02
N ALA A 216 0.16 -8.24 -13.08
CA ALA A 216 0.36 -8.51 -11.65
C ALA A 216 0.44 -10.02 -11.36
N ALA A 217 -0.45 -10.83 -11.93
CA ALA A 217 -0.43 -12.28 -11.79
C ALA A 217 0.86 -12.89 -12.38
N GLN A 218 1.27 -12.44 -13.58
CA GLN A 218 2.50 -12.91 -14.21
C GLN A 218 3.74 -12.52 -13.40
N LEU A 219 3.77 -11.33 -12.79
CA LEU A 219 4.87 -10.94 -11.91
C LEU A 219 4.97 -11.86 -10.69
N GLY A 220 3.85 -12.29 -10.12
CA GLY A 220 3.81 -13.27 -9.03
C GLY A 220 4.49 -14.58 -9.42
N VAL A 221 4.20 -15.10 -10.62
CA VAL A 221 4.87 -16.28 -11.18
C VAL A 221 6.36 -16.04 -11.41
N ASP A 222 6.70 -14.93 -12.08
CA ASP A 222 8.08 -14.61 -12.47
C ASP A 222 9.01 -14.47 -11.26
N CYS A 223 8.52 -13.94 -10.13
CA CYS A 223 9.31 -13.76 -8.91
C CYS A 223 9.19 -14.94 -7.92
N GLY A 224 8.40 -15.97 -8.23
CA GLY A 224 8.22 -17.14 -7.34
C GLY A 224 7.46 -16.80 -6.05
N ALA A 225 6.52 -15.84 -6.09
CA ALA A 225 5.71 -15.50 -4.92
C ALA A 225 4.84 -16.69 -4.49
N VAL A 226 4.79 -16.98 -3.18
CA VAL A 226 3.93 -18.04 -2.64
C VAL A 226 2.45 -17.65 -2.77
N ARG A 227 2.14 -16.38 -2.59
CA ARG A 227 0.80 -15.80 -2.76
C ARG A 227 0.92 -14.42 -3.38
N THR A 228 0.03 -14.09 -4.30
CA THR A 228 -0.10 -12.76 -4.88
C THR A 228 -1.48 -12.18 -4.53
N ARG A 229 -1.53 -10.91 -4.14
CA ARG A 229 -2.76 -10.15 -3.99
C ARG A 229 -2.70 -8.91 -4.86
N ILE A 230 -3.66 -8.82 -5.78
CA ILE A 230 -3.83 -7.64 -6.61
C ILE A 230 -4.48 -6.56 -5.77
N VAL A 231 -3.86 -5.40 -5.71
CA VAL A 231 -4.33 -4.19 -5.00
C VAL A 231 -4.57 -3.07 -6.00
N HIS A 232 -5.02 -1.93 -5.51
CA HIS A 232 -5.26 -0.71 -6.27
C HIS A 232 -6.36 -0.89 -7.34
N HIS A 233 -7.49 -1.49 -6.93
CA HIS A 233 -8.64 -1.72 -7.83
C HIS A 233 -9.20 -0.41 -8.38
N ASP A 234 -9.45 -0.33 -9.69
CA ASP A 234 -10.08 0.83 -10.31
C ASP A 234 -11.43 1.16 -9.63
N PRO A 235 -11.73 2.43 -9.35
CA PRO A 235 -13.00 2.82 -8.73
C PRO A 235 -14.25 2.39 -9.49
N SER A 236 -14.14 2.18 -10.80
CA SER A 236 -15.26 1.68 -11.64
C SER A 236 -15.46 0.17 -11.58
N HIS A 237 -14.50 -0.59 -11.01
CA HIS A 237 -14.58 -2.05 -10.92
C HIS A 237 -15.34 -2.49 -9.68
N ASN A 238 -16.63 -2.75 -9.81
CA ASN A 238 -17.45 -3.31 -8.75
C ASN A 238 -17.14 -4.80 -8.50
N ASP A 239 -17.76 -5.38 -7.49
CA ASP A 239 -17.56 -6.78 -7.08
C ASP A 239 -17.75 -7.78 -8.23
N LEU A 240 -18.77 -7.58 -9.07
CA LEU A 240 -19.06 -8.46 -10.20
C LEU A 240 -17.95 -8.38 -11.27
N ARG A 241 -17.39 -7.20 -11.50
CA ARG A 241 -16.29 -7.01 -12.45
C ARG A 241 -15.03 -7.72 -11.98
N LEU A 242 -14.69 -7.60 -10.71
CA LEU A 242 -13.51 -8.26 -10.13
C LEU A 242 -13.69 -9.78 -10.06
N ASP A 243 -14.87 -10.27 -9.72
CA ASP A 243 -15.20 -11.71 -9.77
C ASP A 243 -15.03 -12.29 -11.18
N ALA A 244 -15.49 -11.56 -12.20
CA ALA A 244 -15.35 -12.00 -13.59
C ALA A 244 -13.87 -12.04 -14.01
N ALA A 245 -13.04 -11.10 -13.54
CA ALA A 245 -11.61 -11.05 -13.81
C ALA A 245 -10.81 -12.13 -13.03
N ALA A 246 -11.34 -12.64 -11.92
CA ALA A 246 -10.63 -13.62 -11.09
C ALA A 246 -10.27 -14.90 -11.88
N ALA A 247 -11.12 -15.35 -12.81
CA ALA A 247 -10.82 -16.51 -13.66
C ALA A 247 -9.63 -16.27 -14.60
N GLU A 248 -9.48 -15.03 -15.12
CA GLU A 248 -8.34 -14.67 -15.95
C GLU A 248 -7.04 -14.70 -15.15
N VAL A 249 -7.07 -14.14 -13.95
CA VAL A 249 -5.93 -14.12 -13.01
C VAL A 249 -5.53 -15.53 -12.60
N HIS A 250 -6.48 -16.37 -12.18
CA HIS A 250 -6.25 -17.76 -11.76
C HIS A 250 -5.71 -18.66 -12.90
N SER A 251 -6.02 -18.34 -14.16
CA SER A 251 -5.47 -19.07 -15.30
C SER A 251 -3.94 -18.86 -15.47
N ILE A 252 -3.41 -17.76 -14.95
CA ILE A 252 -1.98 -17.41 -14.97
C ILE A 252 -1.30 -17.92 -13.70
N ASP A 253 -1.86 -17.57 -12.53
CA ASP A 253 -1.37 -17.99 -11.22
C ASP A 253 -2.56 -18.37 -10.31
N PRO A 254 -2.76 -19.64 -9.98
CA PRO A 254 -3.84 -20.08 -9.08
C PRO A 254 -3.70 -19.53 -7.64
N ASN A 255 -2.53 -19.02 -7.26
CA ASN A 255 -2.28 -18.40 -5.95
C ASN A 255 -2.47 -16.86 -5.96
N CYS A 256 -2.85 -16.29 -7.11
CA CYS A 256 -3.12 -14.87 -7.26
C CYS A 256 -4.61 -14.57 -7.12
N GLU A 257 -4.96 -13.65 -6.25
CA GLU A 257 -6.33 -13.20 -6.00
C GLU A 257 -6.41 -11.68 -5.93
N PHE A 258 -7.59 -11.11 -6.17
CA PHE A 258 -7.87 -9.71 -5.84
C PHE A 258 -7.97 -9.54 -4.33
N ALA A 259 -7.22 -8.58 -3.77
CA ALA A 259 -7.23 -8.27 -2.34
C ALA A 259 -8.62 -7.79 -1.91
N ARG A 260 -9.00 -8.14 -0.68
CA ARG A 260 -10.26 -7.71 -0.08
C ARG A 260 -10.00 -6.88 1.16
N GLU A 261 -10.75 -5.80 1.30
CA GLU A 261 -10.74 -5.01 2.52
C GLU A 261 -11.12 -5.88 3.72
N GLY A 262 -10.32 -5.80 4.80
CA GLY A 262 -10.47 -6.64 5.99
C GLY A 262 -9.82 -8.03 5.88
N GLU A 263 -9.22 -8.41 4.74
CA GLU A 263 -8.50 -9.67 4.61
C GLU A 263 -7.29 -9.70 5.54
N VAL A 264 -7.14 -10.78 6.31
CA VAL A 264 -6.00 -11.02 7.20
C VAL A 264 -5.21 -12.22 6.68
N ILE A 265 -3.94 -12.00 6.36
CA ILE A 265 -3.04 -12.99 5.80
C ILE A 265 -1.94 -13.30 6.82
N ALA A 266 -1.92 -14.52 7.35
CA ALA A 266 -0.84 -15.02 8.21
C ALA A 266 0.24 -15.70 7.34
N LEU A 267 1.53 -15.45 7.65
CA LEU A 267 2.69 -15.97 6.92
C LEU A 267 3.47 -17.01 7.73
#